data_cf7daec6adcefb1b1977fd4f46b3454d
#
_entry.id   cf7daec6adcefb1b1977fd4f46b3454d
#
_cell.length_a   1.000
_cell.length_b   1.000
_cell.length_c   1.000
_cell.angle_alpha   90.00
_cell.angle_beta   90.00
_cell.angle_gamma   90.00
#
_symmetry.space_group_name_H-M   'P 1'
#
loop_
_entity.id
_entity.type
_entity.pdbx_description
1 polymer ?
#
loop_
_entity_poly.entity_id
_entity_poly.type
_entity_poly.pdbx_seq_one_letter_code
_entity_poly.pdbx_strand_id
1 'polypeptide(L)'
;MGQQGSNTRIYSIMKWNPLLVLVMFMAWQGSLAQSHQEALNPPPDSRYKLDILLIVGHPDDDITVAAYAAKMIEQEHKRIGVVYGTRGNSGGNAAGPEQALALADIREMEARRSLASYGITDAWFLHGSDTPGNDVLHSLEVWGHGQALERVVRLVRLTRPEIILTWLPNYVVGENHDDHQAAGVLATEAFDLAANPLAFPEQVEAPRDRRTINNYGEGLRPWQPKKIYYFTDATHFEFLPGTGPEYVTTEMSPVKNIPYSLVAANAWGAYQTQDDFGDPKLLKDFAEMPIRLILGKSLVGGKVTGDVFEGITPNPISYVRPRGYEPLPRGVGLELGGPWAFYHAFWRAHDLNRLPDLYAPEAQVAPGGTLWVPLIIRNDTETPRQITLRSALPAGWMQKPDTTLYSVAAHDSWPVQLTITPAASHKDTWQNLSWYAEADGQKIGSVTLRVDVVSNGLPQ
;
A
#
# COMPACT_ATOMS: atom_id res chain seq x y z
N MET A 1 35.95 16.69 90.85
CA MET A 1 34.90 15.62 90.70
C MET A 1 34.26 15.86 89.36
N GLY A 2 34.67 15.09 88.33
CA GLY A 2 34.21 15.22 86.97
C GLY A 2 33.59 13.90 86.57
N GLN A 3 32.44 13.96 85.97
CA GLN A 3 31.85 12.81 85.28
C GLN A 3 32.01 12.98 83.77
N GLN A 4 32.73 12.05 83.17
CA GLN A 4 32.78 11.85 81.73
C GLN A 4 31.52 11.13 81.25
N GLY A 5 30.78 11.73 80.34
CA GLY A 5 29.69 11.08 79.60
C GLY A 5 30.20 10.52 78.27
N SER A 6 30.17 9.21 78.12
CA SER A 6 30.52 8.54 76.86
C SER A 6 29.36 8.59 75.86
N ASN A 7 29.58 9.25 74.73
CA ASN A 7 28.68 9.25 73.58
C ASN A 7 28.96 8.00 72.71
N THR A 8 28.12 6.98 72.77
CA THR A 8 28.16 5.84 71.85
C THR A 8 27.34 6.18 70.60
N ARG A 9 27.98 6.44 69.47
CA ARG A 9 27.35 6.53 68.17
C ARG A 9 27.00 5.13 67.66
N ILE A 10 25.71 4.87 67.52
CA ILE A 10 25.20 3.67 66.90
C ILE A 10 25.22 3.90 65.39
N TYR A 11 26.13 3.25 64.66
CA TYR A 11 26.08 3.18 63.18
C TYR A 11 25.06 2.14 62.76
N SER A 12 23.94 2.60 62.20
CA SER A 12 22.98 1.71 61.54
C SER A 12 23.58 1.28 60.19
N ILE A 13 23.98 0.02 60.10
CA ILE A 13 24.42 -0.59 58.84
C ILE A 13 23.13 -0.92 58.03
N MET A 14 22.84 -0.11 57.04
CA MET A 14 21.79 -0.41 56.08
C MET A 14 22.17 -1.65 55.28
N LYS A 15 21.51 -2.77 55.55
CA LYS A 15 21.66 -4.01 54.77
C LYS A 15 21.02 -3.78 53.38
N TRP A 16 21.81 -3.54 52.37
CA TRP A 16 21.33 -3.49 50.98
C TRP A 16 20.96 -4.90 50.52
N ASN A 17 19.78 -5.05 49.94
CA ASN A 17 19.35 -6.31 49.38
C ASN A 17 20.18 -6.58 48.11
N PRO A 18 20.97 -7.68 48.06
CA PRO A 18 21.87 -7.93 46.92
C PRO A 18 21.14 -8.09 45.59
N LEU A 19 19.84 -8.48 45.64
CA LEU A 19 19.00 -8.56 44.45
C LEU A 19 18.72 -7.17 43.84
N LEU A 20 18.48 -6.14 44.67
CA LEU A 20 18.24 -4.78 44.25
C LEU A 20 19.49 -4.15 43.62
N VAL A 21 20.65 -4.45 44.16
CA VAL A 21 21.95 -3.99 43.62
C VAL A 21 22.21 -4.63 42.24
N LEU A 22 21.90 -5.94 42.11
CA LEU A 22 22.09 -6.67 40.85
C LEU A 22 21.16 -6.14 39.75
N VAL A 23 19.88 -5.86 40.07
CA VAL A 23 18.91 -5.29 39.11
C VAL A 23 19.31 -3.86 38.68
N MET A 24 19.77 -3.04 39.62
CA MET A 24 20.29 -1.70 39.29
C MET A 24 21.55 -1.75 38.41
N PHE A 25 22.44 -2.74 38.66
CA PHE A 25 23.67 -2.93 37.89
C PHE A 25 23.37 -3.40 36.46
N MET A 26 22.40 -4.33 36.28
CA MET A 26 21.94 -4.77 34.96
C MET A 26 21.23 -3.64 34.20
N ALA A 27 20.39 -2.85 34.87
CA ALA A 27 19.74 -1.68 34.26
C ALA A 27 20.75 -0.61 33.85
N TRP A 28 21.81 -0.41 34.65
CA TRP A 28 22.88 0.55 34.34
C TRP A 28 23.77 0.07 33.21
N GLN A 29 24.09 -1.23 33.13
CA GLN A 29 24.82 -1.79 31.98
C GLN A 29 24.00 -1.76 30.69
N GLY A 30 22.68 -2.01 30.74
CA GLY A 30 21.79 -1.83 29.60
C GLY A 30 21.76 -0.40 29.11
N SER A 31 21.69 0.57 30.01
CA SER A 31 21.69 2.01 29.66
C SER A 31 23.04 2.49 29.11
N LEU A 32 24.16 1.96 29.64
CA LEU A 32 25.50 2.26 29.12
C LEU A 32 25.75 1.60 27.75
N ALA A 33 25.25 0.39 27.52
CA ALA A 33 25.33 -0.27 26.21
C ALA A 33 24.53 0.49 25.15
N GLN A 34 23.33 0.94 25.52
CA GLN A 34 22.47 1.73 24.62
C GLN A 34 23.08 3.12 24.34
N SER A 35 23.62 3.81 25.32
CA SER A 35 24.32 5.09 25.14
C SER A 35 25.63 4.95 24.36
N HIS A 36 26.35 3.83 24.50
CA HIS A 36 27.56 3.54 23.74
C HIS A 36 27.25 3.25 22.26
N GLN A 37 26.14 2.56 21.99
CA GLN A 37 25.69 2.27 20.64
C GLN A 37 25.18 3.54 19.92
N GLU A 38 24.50 4.44 20.63
CA GLU A 38 24.11 5.75 20.09
C GLU A 38 25.33 6.66 19.79
N ALA A 39 26.35 6.62 20.62
CA ALA A 39 27.58 7.40 20.41
C ALA A 39 28.43 6.88 19.23
N LEU A 40 28.30 5.59 18.88
CA LEU A 40 28.99 4.98 17.74
C LEU A 40 28.24 5.15 16.41
N ASN A 41 26.94 5.43 16.45
CA ASN A 41 26.12 5.65 15.27
C ASN A 41 25.84 7.15 15.09
N PRO A 42 26.45 7.81 14.10
CA PRO A 42 26.11 9.20 13.80
C PRO A 42 24.63 9.31 13.46
N PRO A 43 24.06 10.52 13.58
CA PRO A 43 22.70 10.75 13.13
C PRO A 43 22.57 10.38 11.65
N PRO A 44 21.38 9.88 11.23
CA PRO A 44 21.11 9.58 9.84
C PRO A 44 21.36 10.80 8.95
N ASP A 45 21.85 10.56 7.74
CA ASP A 45 22.11 11.61 6.77
C ASP A 45 20.82 12.37 6.43
N SER A 46 20.79 13.66 6.76
CA SER A 46 19.63 14.51 6.56
C SER A 46 19.37 14.85 5.09
N ARG A 47 20.33 14.64 4.20
CA ARG A 47 20.19 14.89 2.75
C ARG A 47 19.10 14.01 2.14
N TYR A 48 18.88 12.81 2.69
CA TYR A 48 17.89 11.85 2.22
C TYR A 48 16.56 11.87 3.00
N LYS A 49 16.40 12.78 3.98
CA LYS A 49 15.13 12.92 4.70
C LYS A 49 14.05 13.45 3.76
N LEU A 50 12.93 12.72 3.66
CA LEU A 50 11.75 13.12 2.91
C LEU A 50 10.56 13.34 3.85
N ASP A 51 9.61 14.17 3.42
CA ASP A 51 8.31 14.32 4.07
C ASP A 51 7.31 13.29 3.52
N ILE A 52 7.36 13.07 2.20
CA ILE A 52 6.50 12.11 1.49
C ILE A 52 7.37 11.18 0.66
N LEU A 53 7.10 9.87 0.74
CA LEU A 53 7.61 8.86 -0.18
C LEU A 53 6.45 8.34 -1.02
N LEU A 54 6.51 8.60 -2.32
CA LEU A 54 5.59 8.05 -3.31
C LEU A 54 6.12 6.70 -3.78
N ILE A 55 5.31 5.64 -3.72
CA ILE A 55 5.67 4.29 -4.15
C ILE A 55 4.67 3.85 -5.20
N VAL A 56 5.13 3.63 -6.42
CA VAL A 56 4.28 3.40 -7.60
C VAL A 56 4.80 2.26 -8.47
N GLY A 57 4.00 1.78 -9.42
CA GLY A 57 4.34 0.68 -10.32
C GLY A 57 5.34 1.09 -11.39
N HIS A 58 4.98 2.07 -12.22
CA HIS A 58 5.69 2.39 -13.46
C HIS A 58 6.13 3.85 -13.54
N PRO A 59 7.11 4.15 -14.43
CA PRO A 59 7.39 5.51 -14.88
C PRO A 59 6.18 6.10 -15.60
N ASP A 60 5.56 7.11 -15.05
CA ASP A 60 4.36 7.90 -15.39
C ASP A 60 3.27 7.92 -14.30
N ASP A 61 3.20 6.94 -13.44
CA ASP A 61 2.23 6.87 -12.33
C ASP A 61 2.28 8.13 -11.42
N ASP A 62 3.45 8.75 -11.31
CA ASP A 62 3.66 9.96 -10.51
C ASP A 62 2.79 11.13 -10.97
N ILE A 63 2.36 11.12 -12.24
CA ILE A 63 1.50 12.18 -12.81
C ILE A 63 0.13 12.25 -12.11
N THR A 64 -0.37 11.11 -11.64
CA THR A 64 -1.65 11.04 -10.90
C THR A 64 -1.67 12.01 -9.71
N VAL A 65 -0.53 12.26 -9.08
CA VAL A 65 -0.40 13.16 -7.94
C VAL A 65 0.53 14.35 -8.18
N ALA A 66 1.01 14.57 -9.41
CA ALA A 66 2.02 15.59 -9.73
C ALA A 66 1.57 17.01 -9.38
N ALA A 67 0.31 17.39 -9.64
CA ALA A 67 -0.22 18.69 -9.25
C ALA A 67 -0.17 18.93 -7.74
N TYR A 68 -0.53 17.92 -6.94
CA TYR A 68 -0.42 17.96 -5.49
C TYR A 68 1.05 18.02 -5.05
N ALA A 69 1.91 17.19 -5.62
CA ALA A 69 3.33 17.16 -5.29
C ALA A 69 4.01 18.51 -5.57
N ALA A 70 3.74 19.10 -6.72
CA ALA A 70 4.23 20.44 -7.07
C ALA A 70 3.78 21.50 -6.04
N LYS A 71 2.51 21.48 -5.63
CA LYS A 71 1.98 22.39 -4.61
C LYS A 71 2.70 22.21 -3.28
N MET A 72 2.86 20.96 -2.82
CA MET A 72 3.54 20.66 -1.55
C MET A 72 5.00 21.14 -1.55
N ILE A 73 5.70 20.95 -2.66
CA ILE A 73 7.09 21.41 -2.81
C ILE A 73 7.17 22.93 -2.82
N GLU A 74 6.37 23.60 -3.62
CA GLU A 74 6.47 25.05 -3.85
C GLU A 74 5.91 25.88 -2.70
N GLN A 75 4.79 25.47 -2.10
CA GLN A 75 4.10 26.24 -1.06
C GLN A 75 4.46 25.78 0.34
N GLU A 76 4.54 24.47 0.56
CA GLU A 76 4.75 23.88 1.88
C GLU A 76 6.20 23.47 2.12
N HIS A 77 7.09 23.67 1.12
CA HIS A 77 8.51 23.33 1.16
C HIS A 77 8.78 21.88 1.57
N LYS A 78 7.87 20.95 1.16
CA LYS A 78 8.00 19.52 1.44
C LYS A 78 9.00 18.88 0.49
N ARG A 79 9.72 17.90 1.01
CA ARG A 79 10.60 17.04 0.22
C ARG A 79 9.87 15.75 -0.11
N ILE A 80 9.80 15.44 -1.40
CA ILE A 80 9.12 14.27 -1.94
C ILE A 80 10.11 13.47 -2.76
N GLY A 81 10.08 12.14 -2.63
CA GLY A 81 10.81 11.22 -3.47
C GLY A 81 9.91 10.12 -4.00
N VAL A 82 10.33 9.45 -5.06
CA VAL A 82 9.54 8.43 -5.75
C VAL A 82 10.28 7.11 -5.86
N VAL A 83 9.57 6.02 -5.63
CA VAL A 83 10.02 4.64 -5.88
C VAL A 83 9.13 4.02 -6.93
N TYR A 84 9.71 3.60 -8.03
CA TYR A 84 9.05 2.85 -9.09
C TYR A 84 9.32 1.35 -8.91
N GLY A 85 8.28 0.53 -8.98
CA GLY A 85 8.37 -0.93 -8.90
C GLY A 85 9.13 -1.52 -10.07
N THR A 86 8.91 -0.97 -11.26
CA THR A 86 9.55 -1.36 -12.50
C THR A 86 10.22 -0.16 -13.19
N ARG A 87 10.75 -0.38 -14.37
CA ARG A 87 11.28 0.67 -15.25
C ARG A 87 10.47 0.84 -16.53
N GLY A 88 9.28 0.24 -16.57
CA GLY A 88 8.39 0.33 -17.75
C GLY A 88 8.91 -0.44 -18.96
N ASN A 89 9.37 -1.69 -18.78
CA ASN A 89 10.06 -2.42 -19.81
C ASN A 89 9.16 -3.22 -20.77
N SER A 90 7.86 -3.31 -20.51
CA SER A 90 6.93 -4.15 -21.28
C SER A 90 5.84 -3.38 -22.04
N GLY A 91 5.69 -2.09 -21.83
CA GLY A 91 4.71 -1.29 -22.55
C GLY A 91 5.07 -1.03 -24.02
N GLY A 92 4.15 -0.49 -24.79
CA GLY A 92 4.41 0.02 -26.13
C GLY A 92 5.38 1.22 -26.12
N ASN A 93 6.03 1.50 -27.25
CA ASN A 93 6.85 2.69 -27.44
C ASN A 93 6.22 3.56 -28.53
N ALA A 94 5.61 4.67 -28.14
CA ALA A 94 4.97 5.61 -29.08
C ALA A 94 5.98 6.50 -29.84
N ALA A 95 7.23 6.59 -29.33
CA ALA A 95 8.23 7.52 -29.88
C ALA A 95 9.29 6.84 -30.75
N GLY A 96 9.51 5.52 -30.61
CA GLY A 96 10.60 4.86 -31.32
C GLY A 96 10.46 3.33 -31.36
N PRO A 97 11.49 2.64 -31.89
CA PRO A 97 11.49 1.18 -32.04
C PRO A 97 12.01 0.45 -30.80
N GLU A 98 12.54 1.16 -29.81
CA GLU A 98 13.17 0.57 -28.64
C GLU A 98 12.15 -0.18 -27.78
N GLN A 99 12.54 -1.39 -27.34
CA GLN A 99 11.70 -2.26 -26.51
C GLN A 99 12.52 -2.87 -25.37
N ALA A 100 11.85 -3.51 -24.41
CA ALA A 100 12.44 -4.22 -23.29
C ALA A 100 13.42 -3.34 -22.48
N LEU A 101 14.65 -3.79 -22.25
CA LEU A 101 15.61 -3.06 -21.43
C LEU A 101 16.00 -1.70 -22.03
N ALA A 102 16.03 -1.55 -23.36
CA ALA A 102 16.29 -0.27 -23.99
C ALA A 102 15.16 0.73 -23.74
N LEU A 103 13.91 0.26 -23.81
CA LEU A 103 12.75 1.07 -23.45
C LEU A 103 12.78 1.48 -21.96
N ALA A 104 13.12 0.55 -21.08
CA ALA A 104 13.29 0.82 -19.66
C ALA A 104 14.32 1.92 -19.39
N ASP A 105 15.46 1.93 -20.10
CA ASP A 105 16.48 2.98 -19.97
C ASP A 105 15.94 4.35 -20.42
N ILE A 106 15.13 4.38 -21.47
CA ILE A 106 14.49 5.62 -21.97
C ILE A 106 13.48 6.11 -20.95
N ARG A 107 12.57 5.25 -20.48
CA ARG A 107 11.50 5.60 -19.53
C ARG A 107 12.05 6.06 -18.17
N GLU A 108 13.16 5.50 -17.71
CA GLU A 108 13.84 6.03 -16.53
C GLU A 108 14.31 7.48 -16.73
N MET A 109 14.84 7.82 -17.91
CA MET A 109 15.23 9.19 -18.21
C MET A 109 14.01 10.12 -18.32
N GLU A 110 12.92 9.65 -18.93
CA GLU A 110 11.66 10.38 -19.02
C GLU A 110 11.09 10.69 -17.65
N ALA A 111 11.01 9.68 -16.77
CA ALA A 111 10.56 9.85 -15.39
C ALA A 111 11.40 10.88 -14.63
N ARG A 112 12.74 10.80 -14.71
CA ARG A 112 13.61 11.78 -14.07
C ARG A 112 13.42 13.19 -14.59
N ARG A 113 13.15 13.37 -15.89
CA ARG A 113 12.83 14.68 -16.49
C ARG A 113 11.48 15.22 -16.03
N SER A 114 10.46 14.35 -16.03
CA SER A 114 9.12 14.67 -15.53
C SER A 114 9.21 15.15 -14.09
N LEU A 115 9.76 14.35 -13.19
CA LEU A 115 9.93 14.64 -11.77
C LEU A 115 10.69 15.96 -11.53
N ALA A 116 11.81 16.17 -12.23
CA ALA A 116 12.59 17.40 -12.13
C ALA A 116 11.80 18.64 -12.54
N SER A 117 10.86 18.52 -13.48
CA SER A 117 10.06 19.64 -13.97
C SER A 117 9.17 20.26 -12.90
N TYR A 118 8.81 19.52 -11.86
CA TYR A 118 8.01 20.00 -10.73
C TYR A 118 8.71 19.85 -9.36
N GLY A 119 10.03 19.57 -9.36
CA GLY A 119 10.88 19.76 -8.18
C GLY A 119 11.28 18.49 -7.43
N ILE A 120 11.02 17.29 -7.96
CA ILE A 120 11.46 16.02 -7.37
C ILE A 120 12.80 15.60 -8.01
N THR A 121 13.80 15.31 -7.16
CA THR A 121 15.13 14.86 -7.59
C THR A 121 15.46 13.44 -7.12
N ASP A 122 14.78 12.99 -6.07
CA ASP A 122 15.03 11.70 -5.43
C ASP A 122 14.09 10.64 -6.03
N ALA A 123 14.64 9.80 -6.92
CA ALA A 123 13.90 8.73 -7.59
C ALA A 123 14.70 7.42 -7.59
N TRP A 124 14.04 6.33 -7.22
CA TRP A 124 14.59 4.98 -7.20
C TRP A 124 13.73 4.05 -8.06
N PHE A 125 14.39 3.07 -8.67
CA PHE A 125 13.74 2.05 -9.47
C PHE A 125 14.06 0.69 -8.85
N LEU A 126 13.03 -0.07 -8.55
CA LEU A 126 13.17 -1.48 -8.21
C LEU A 126 13.45 -2.26 -9.51
N HIS A 127 13.80 -3.53 -9.38
CA HIS A 127 14.11 -4.33 -10.56
C HIS A 127 12.97 -5.27 -10.95
N GLY A 128 11.72 -4.87 -10.68
CA GLY A 128 10.55 -5.55 -11.20
C GLY A 128 10.48 -5.45 -12.72
N SER A 129 9.86 -6.43 -13.35
CA SER A 129 9.44 -6.35 -14.75
C SER A 129 7.94 -6.12 -14.78
N ASP A 130 7.49 -5.32 -15.74
CA ASP A 130 6.06 -5.11 -15.93
C ASP A 130 5.39 -6.44 -16.25
N THR A 131 4.19 -6.64 -15.70
CA THR A 131 3.36 -7.80 -15.93
C THR A 131 2.05 -7.38 -16.58
N PRO A 132 1.60 -8.08 -17.63
CA PRO A 132 0.29 -7.80 -18.20
C PRO A 132 -0.80 -8.47 -17.39
N GLY A 133 -1.86 -7.77 -17.05
CA GLY A 133 -3.07 -8.40 -16.54
C GLY A 133 -3.60 -7.80 -15.23
N ASN A 134 -4.33 -8.62 -14.46
CA ASN A 134 -5.00 -8.22 -13.23
C ASN A 134 -4.75 -9.24 -12.10
N ASP A 135 -3.60 -9.87 -12.08
CA ASP A 135 -3.19 -10.83 -11.05
C ASP A 135 -2.01 -10.28 -10.22
N VAL A 136 -2.33 -9.57 -9.17
CA VAL A 136 -1.34 -9.00 -8.24
C VAL A 136 -0.36 -10.03 -7.68
N LEU A 137 -0.77 -11.30 -7.54
CA LEU A 137 0.12 -12.36 -7.05
C LEU A 137 1.19 -12.67 -8.09
N HIS A 138 0.84 -12.62 -9.38
CA HIS A 138 1.80 -12.77 -10.46
C HIS A 138 2.81 -11.62 -10.49
N SER A 139 2.36 -10.38 -10.36
CA SER A 139 3.28 -9.23 -10.27
C SER A 139 4.23 -9.36 -9.08
N LEU A 140 3.72 -9.71 -7.90
CA LEU A 140 4.56 -9.92 -6.71
C LEU A 140 5.57 -11.06 -6.91
N GLU A 141 5.20 -12.14 -7.60
CA GLU A 141 6.10 -13.23 -7.94
C GLU A 141 7.21 -12.76 -8.88
N VAL A 142 6.84 -12.08 -9.98
CA VAL A 142 7.79 -11.56 -10.99
C VAL A 142 8.73 -10.51 -10.39
N TRP A 143 8.24 -9.67 -9.50
CA TRP A 143 9.08 -8.67 -8.81
C TRP A 143 9.98 -9.27 -7.73
N GLY A 144 9.75 -10.54 -7.36
CA GLY A 144 10.44 -11.19 -6.25
C GLY A 144 10.05 -10.54 -4.93
N HIS A 145 8.78 -10.68 -4.52
CA HIS A 145 8.11 -9.98 -3.42
C HIS A 145 9.03 -9.70 -2.21
N GLY A 146 9.68 -10.73 -1.65
CA GLY A 146 10.54 -10.56 -0.47
C GLY A 146 11.73 -9.63 -0.72
N GLN A 147 12.35 -9.67 -1.91
CA GLN A 147 13.48 -8.80 -2.28
C GLN A 147 13.02 -7.37 -2.58
N ALA A 148 11.89 -7.22 -3.25
CA ALA A 148 11.28 -5.92 -3.51
C ALA A 148 10.89 -5.23 -2.20
N LEU A 149 10.25 -5.97 -1.28
CA LEU A 149 9.88 -5.47 0.05
C LEU A 149 11.11 -5.06 0.86
N GLU A 150 12.18 -5.87 0.87
CA GLU A 150 13.45 -5.53 1.52
C GLU A 150 13.99 -4.18 1.04
N ARG A 151 13.96 -3.93 -0.27
CA ARG A 151 14.41 -2.67 -0.87
C ARG A 151 13.52 -1.49 -0.50
N VAL A 152 12.19 -1.67 -0.51
CA VAL A 152 11.26 -0.62 -0.12
C VAL A 152 11.42 -0.28 1.36
N VAL A 153 11.54 -1.28 2.25
CA VAL A 153 11.83 -1.06 3.69
C VAL A 153 13.14 -0.30 3.87
N ARG A 154 14.18 -0.66 3.12
CA ARG A 154 15.48 0.07 3.14
C ARG A 154 15.29 1.54 2.76
N LEU A 155 14.52 1.83 1.70
CA LEU A 155 14.25 3.20 1.27
C LEU A 155 13.44 3.98 2.31
N VAL A 156 12.44 3.36 2.94
CA VAL A 156 11.70 3.99 4.05
C VAL A 156 12.63 4.31 5.22
N ARG A 157 13.53 3.41 5.60
CA ARG A 157 14.52 3.65 6.66
C ARG A 157 15.56 4.72 6.29
N LEU A 158 15.99 4.76 5.04
CA LEU A 158 16.92 5.75 4.51
C LEU A 158 16.29 7.13 4.47
N THR A 159 15.09 7.23 3.91
CA THR A 159 14.43 8.51 3.64
C THR A 159 13.57 8.99 4.80
N ARG A 160 13.16 8.13 5.70
CA ARG A 160 12.39 8.42 6.92
C ARG A 160 11.16 9.31 6.65
N PRO A 161 10.28 8.96 5.70
CA PRO A 161 9.15 9.80 5.34
C PRO A 161 8.12 9.86 6.49
N GLU A 162 7.41 10.96 6.59
CA GLU A 162 6.27 11.07 7.49
C GLU A 162 5.04 10.38 6.89
N ILE A 163 4.93 10.43 5.56
CA ILE A 163 3.78 9.96 4.80
C ILE A 163 4.27 9.05 3.67
N ILE A 164 3.54 7.97 3.45
CA ILE A 164 3.64 7.16 2.24
C ILE A 164 2.39 7.43 1.39
N LEU A 165 2.58 7.71 0.10
CA LEU A 165 1.54 7.73 -0.91
C LEU A 165 1.77 6.56 -1.87
N THR A 166 0.70 5.87 -2.28
CA THR A 166 0.82 4.72 -3.18
C THR A 166 -0.51 4.41 -3.85
N TRP A 167 -0.48 3.53 -4.84
CA TRP A 167 -1.67 2.97 -5.46
C TRP A 167 -2.52 2.19 -4.46
N LEU A 168 -3.81 2.18 -4.69
CA LEU A 168 -4.75 1.39 -3.90
C LEU A 168 -4.46 -0.12 -4.09
N PRO A 169 -4.17 -0.89 -3.03
CA PRO A 169 -3.91 -2.33 -3.13
C PRO A 169 -5.21 -3.11 -3.32
N ASN A 170 -5.94 -2.82 -4.40
CA ASN A 170 -7.19 -3.45 -4.78
C ASN A 170 -7.43 -3.31 -6.27
N TYR A 171 -8.02 -4.34 -6.87
CA TYR A 171 -8.48 -4.24 -8.23
C TYR A 171 -9.68 -3.29 -8.34
N VAL A 172 -9.54 -2.28 -9.17
CA VAL A 172 -10.60 -1.35 -9.57
C VAL A 172 -10.53 -1.25 -11.08
N VAL A 173 -11.68 -1.27 -11.75
CA VAL A 173 -11.73 -1.14 -13.21
C VAL A 173 -11.13 0.20 -13.63
N GLY A 174 -10.24 0.19 -14.60
CA GLY A 174 -9.43 1.32 -15.04
C GLY A 174 -7.96 0.95 -15.06
N GLU A 175 -7.08 1.92 -14.88
CA GLU A 175 -5.63 1.73 -14.92
C GLU A 175 -5.05 1.08 -13.64
N ASN A 176 -5.85 0.80 -12.60
CA ASN A 176 -5.36 0.17 -11.37
C ASN A 176 -5.15 -1.35 -11.53
N HIS A 177 -4.33 -1.73 -12.51
CA HIS A 177 -3.98 -3.11 -12.82
C HIS A 177 -2.99 -3.72 -11.80
N ASP A 178 -2.53 -4.93 -12.04
CA ASP A 178 -1.77 -5.75 -11.08
C ASP A 178 -0.47 -5.12 -10.56
N ASP A 179 0.33 -4.47 -11.40
CA ASP A 179 1.58 -3.82 -10.99
C ASP A 179 1.33 -2.61 -10.08
N HIS A 180 0.27 -1.82 -10.34
CA HIS A 180 -0.16 -0.75 -9.44
C HIS A 180 -0.56 -1.31 -8.08
N GLN A 181 -1.34 -2.38 -8.09
CA GLN A 181 -1.77 -3.06 -6.86
C GLN A 181 -0.57 -3.64 -6.09
N ALA A 182 0.43 -4.21 -6.79
CA ALA A 182 1.65 -4.74 -6.19
C ALA A 182 2.47 -3.63 -5.51
N ALA A 183 2.57 -2.45 -6.12
CA ALA A 183 3.18 -1.29 -5.49
C ALA A 183 2.46 -0.89 -4.19
N GLY A 184 1.12 -0.89 -4.20
CA GLY A 184 0.29 -0.66 -3.02
C GLY A 184 0.51 -1.68 -1.90
N VAL A 185 0.65 -2.96 -2.26
CA VAL A 185 0.96 -4.05 -1.32
C VAL A 185 2.32 -3.80 -0.67
N LEU A 186 3.38 -3.63 -1.47
CA LEU A 186 4.74 -3.40 -0.96
C LEU A 186 4.83 -2.17 -0.06
N ALA A 187 4.17 -1.09 -0.44
CA ALA A 187 4.13 0.14 0.33
C ALA A 187 3.45 -0.05 1.70
N THR A 188 2.35 -0.81 1.73
CA THR A 188 1.62 -1.10 2.98
C THR A 188 2.44 -1.98 3.91
N GLU A 189 3.06 -3.03 3.38
CA GLU A 189 3.94 -3.91 4.15
C GLU A 189 5.18 -3.16 4.67
N ALA A 190 5.77 -2.29 3.84
CA ALA A 190 6.90 -1.46 4.26
C ALA A 190 6.50 -0.44 5.34
N PHE A 191 5.30 0.14 5.28
CA PHE A 191 4.76 0.98 6.34
C PHE A 191 4.73 0.24 7.68
N ASP A 192 4.31 -1.02 7.68
CA ASP A 192 4.20 -1.84 8.89
C ASP A 192 5.56 -2.35 9.39
N LEU A 193 6.50 -2.64 8.49
CA LEU A 193 7.74 -3.35 8.83
C LEU A 193 8.95 -2.43 9.06
N ALA A 194 8.99 -1.22 8.49
CA ALA A 194 10.19 -0.39 8.52
C ALA A 194 10.60 0.04 9.94
N ALA A 195 9.68 0.10 10.89
CA ALA A 195 9.96 0.38 12.29
C ALA A 195 10.38 -0.87 13.09
N ASN A 196 10.16 -2.07 12.56
CA ASN A 196 10.53 -3.30 13.24
C ASN A 196 12.01 -3.63 13.02
N PRO A 197 12.87 -3.57 14.04
CA PRO A 197 14.29 -3.87 13.88
C PRO A 197 14.58 -5.35 13.56
N LEU A 198 13.61 -6.24 13.76
CA LEU A 198 13.73 -7.66 13.43
C LEU A 198 13.37 -7.97 11.98
N ALA A 199 12.72 -7.04 11.27
CA ALA A 199 12.51 -7.14 9.84
C ALA A 199 13.78 -6.65 9.13
N PHE A 200 14.39 -7.49 8.32
CA PHE A 200 15.65 -7.19 7.62
C PHE A 200 16.71 -6.61 8.57
N PRO A 201 17.17 -7.41 9.56
CA PRO A 201 18.01 -6.92 10.66
C PRO A 201 19.36 -6.38 10.18
N GLU A 202 19.90 -6.86 9.06
CA GLU A 202 21.13 -6.37 8.45
C GLU A 202 21.07 -4.89 8.08
N GLN A 203 19.90 -4.36 7.77
CA GLN A 203 19.71 -2.94 7.46
C GLN A 203 19.93 -2.05 8.69
N VAL A 204 19.64 -2.54 9.89
CA VAL A 204 19.74 -1.77 11.14
C VAL A 204 20.99 -2.13 11.96
N GLU A 205 21.71 -3.17 11.57
CA GLU A 205 22.96 -3.52 12.22
C GLU A 205 24.02 -2.44 11.97
N ALA A 206 24.70 -2.01 13.03
CA ALA A 206 25.76 -1.03 12.91
C ALA A 206 26.95 -1.60 12.15
N PRO A 207 27.53 -0.87 11.18
CA PRO A 207 28.73 -1.30 10.49
C PRO A 207 29.88 -1.46 11.50
N ARG A 208 30.62 -2.57 11.39
CA ARG A 208 31.74 -2.89 12.30
C ARG A 208 32.88 -1.89 12.18
N ASP A 209 33.15 -1.47 10.95
CA ASP A 209 34.14 -0.44 10.65
C ASP A 209 33.70 0.37 9.42
N ARG A 210 33.64 1.69 9.57
CA ARG A 210 33.26 2.61 8.47
C ARG A 210 34.36 2.81 7.46
N ARG A 211 35.57 2.41 7.74
CA ARG A 211 36.74 2.59 6.87
C ARG A 211 37.03 1.37 6.02
N THR A 212 36.40 0.25 6.33
CA THR A 212 36.54 -0.98 5.57
C THR A 212 35.23 -1.32 4.85
N ILE A 213 35.34 -2.03 3.74
CA ILE A 213 34.17 -2.56 3.03
C ILE A 213 33.46 -3.53 3.97
N ASN A 214 32.22 -3.21 4.31
CA ASN A 214 31.37 -4.05 5.13
C ASN A 214 30.04 -4.29 4.39
N ASN A 215 29.79 -5.54 4.03
CA ASN A 215 28.60 -5.92 3.29
C ASN A 215 27.46 -6.44 4.18
N TYR A 216 27.64 -6.40 5.50
CA TYR A 216 26.76 -7.08 6.44
C TYR A 216 25.87 -6.14 7.26
N GLY A 217 26.31 -4.91 7.52
CA GLY A 217 25.53 -3.97 8.32
C GLY A 217 25.41 -2.62 7.62
N GLU A 218 24.18 -2.16 7.41
CA GLU A 218 23.90 -0.92 6.68
C GLU A 218 23.82 0.31 7.59
N GLY A 219 23.61 0.11 8.90
CA GLY A 219 23.58 1.19 9.90
C GLY A 219 22.38 2.13 9.77
N LEU A 220 21.31 1.69 9.11
CA LEU A 220 20.05 2.43 9.05
C LEU A 220 19.34 2.36 10.40
N ARG A 221 18.42 3.28 10.64
CA ARG A 221 17.58 3.26 11.84
C ARG A 221 16.17 2.84 11.50
N PRO A 222 15.51 2.02 12.35
CA PRO A 222 14.07 1.78 12.22
C PRO A 222 13.32 3.10 12.12
N TRP A 223 12.32 3.14 11.25
CA TRP A 223 11.50 4.33 11.04
C TRP A 223 10.05 3.98 10.86
N GLN A 224 9.16 4.67 11.58
CA GLN A 224 7.72 4.53 11.44
C GLN A 224 7.13 5.74 10.72
N PRO A 225 6.72 5.59 9.44
CA PRO A 225 5.87 6.58 8.79
C PRO A 225 4.57 6.76 9.59
N LYS A 226 3.98 7.94 9.58
CA LYS A 226 2.84 8.26 10.44
C LYS A 226 1.52 8.00 9.78
N LYS A 227 1.47 8.15 8.45
CA LYS A 227 0.26 7.89 7.67
C LYS A 227 0.62 7.24 6.34
N ILE A 228 -0.30 6.40 5.86
CA ILE A 228 -0.29 5.91 4.49
C ILE A 228 -1.61 6.28 3.82
N TYR A 229 -1.52 6.80 2.61
CA TYR A 229 -2.64 7.14 1.76
C TYR A 229 -2.55 6.38 0.45
N TYR A 230 -3.70 6.04 -0.07
CA TYR A 230 -3.85 5.43 -1.38
C TYR A 230 -4.50 6.39 -2.36
N PHE A 231 -4.22 6.21 -3.63
CA PHE A 231 -4.91 6.86 -4.74
C PHE A 231 -5.24 5.84 -5.82
N THR A 232 -6.10 6.22 -6.73
CA THR A 232 -6.43 5.48 -7.94
C THR A 232 -6.90 6.47 -9.00
N ASP A 233 -6.65 6.20 -10.24
CA ASP A 233 -7.15 6.93 -11.40
C ASP A 233 -8.45 6.32 -11.96
N ALA A 234 -8.98 5.31 -11.28
CA ALA A 234 -10.23 4.69 -11.67
C ALA A 234 -11.36 5.68 -11.83
N THR A 235 -12.23 5.41 -12.79
CA THR A 235 -13.36 6.27 -13.18
C THR A 235 -14.47 6.38 -12.13
N HIS A 236 -14.24 5.90 -10.91
CA HIS A 236 -15.24 5.80 -9.83
C HIS A 236 -14.95 6.69 -8.63
N PHE A 237 -14.41 7.88 -8.87
CA PHE A 237 -14.14 8.87 -7.81
C PHE A 237 -15.37 9.25 -7.00
N GLU A 238 -16.56 9.12 -7.57
CA GLU A 238 -17.83 9.37 -6.89
C GLU A 238 -18.12 8.41 -5.73
N PHE A 239 -17.46 7.23 -5.71
CA PHE A 239 -17.62 6.26 -4.63
C PHE A 239 -16.67 6.47 -3.44
N LEU A 240 -15.75 7.43 -3.55
CA LEU A 240 -14.71 7.68 -2.57
C LEU A 240 -14.87 8.96 -1.73
N PRO A 241 -15.99 9.73 -1.79
CA PRO A 241 -16.12 10.95 -1.01
C PRO A 241 -16.03 10.67 0.49
N GLY A 242 -15.26 11.48 1.20
CA GLY A 242 -15.12 11.37 2.65
C GLY A 242 -14.10 10.31 3.12
N THR A 243 -13.42 9.60 2.22
CA THR A 243 -12.43 8.56 2.57
C THR A 243 -11.02 9.12 2.79
N GLY A 244 -10.78 10.36 2.42
CA GLY A 244 -9.52 11.06 2.58
C GLY A 244 -9.62 12.52 2.14
N PRO A 245 -8.51 13.24 2.12
CA PRO A 245 -8.47 14.62 1.63
C PRO A 245 -8.65 14.70 0.11
N GLU A 246 -9.16 15.83 -0.33
CA GLU A 246 -9.30 16.20 -1.72
C GLU A 246 -8.54 17.50 -2.00
N TYR A 247 -7.75 17.54 -3.06
CA TYR A 247 -6.92 18.67 -3.41
C TYR A 247 -7.29 19.21 -4.80
N VAL A 248 -7.55 20.50 -4.87
CA VAL A 248 -7.84 21.21 -6.10
C VAL A 248 -6.54 21.41 -6.89
N THR A 249 -6.57 21.10 -8.19
CA THR A 249 -5.42 21.17 -9.09
C THR A 249 -5.33 22.47 -9.88
N THR A 250 -6.43 23.23 -9.95
CA THR A 250 -6.53 24.48 -10.73
C THR A 250 -6.01 25.72 -10.00
N GLU A 251 -5.47 25.56 -8.77
CA GLU A 251 -4.80 26.66 -8.07
C GLU A 251 -3.52 27.09 -8.79
N MET A 252 -3.20 28.37 -8.71
CA MET A 252 -2.03 28.94 -9.36
C MET A 252 -0.75 28.66 -8.58
N SER A 253 0.26 28.15 -9.26
CA SER A 253 1.62 28.06 -8.73
C SER A 253 2.18 29.48 -8.57
N PRO A 254 2.63 29.88 -7.39
CA PRO A 254 3.27 31.18 -7.17
C PRO A 254 4.65 31.27 -7.82
N VAL A 255 5.28 30.12 -8.11
CA VAL A 255 6.62 30.04 -8.71
C VAL A 255 6.55 30.08 -10.24
N LYS A 256 5.63 29.29 -10.82
CA LYS A 256 5.52 29.11 -12.28
C LYS A 256 4.48 30.02 -12.92
N ASN A 257 3.61 30.64 -12.13
CA ASN A 257 2.51 31.50 -12.60
C ASN A 257 1.56 30.82 -13.61
N ILE A 258 1.35 29.51 -13.44
CA ILE A 258 0.38 28.67 -14.17
C ILE A 258 -0.35 27.79 -13.16
N PRO A 259 -1.54 27.25 -13.46
CA PRO A 259 -2.24 26.30 -12.59
C PRO A 259 -1.39 25.03 -12.35
N TYR A 260 -1.51 24.43 -11.17
CA TYR A 260 -0.83 23.15 -10.88
C TYR A 260 -1.26 22.02 -11.81
N SER A 261 -2.50 22.03 -12.29
CA SER A 261 -2.96 21.14 -13.36
C SER A 261 -2.11 21.25 -14.63
N LEU A 262 -1.75 22.48 -15.03
CA LEU A 262 -0.87 22.68 -16.19
C LEU A 262 0.58 22.30 -15.89
N VAL A 263 1.02 22.40 -14.62
CA VAL A 263 2.34 21.87 -14.21
C VAL A 263 2.38 20.36 -14.42
N ALA A 264 1.34 19.63 -13.98
CA ALA A 264 1.20 18.19 -14.17
C ALA A 264 1.12 17.80 -15.66
N ALA A 265 0.29 18.49 -16.44
CA ALA A 265 0.18 18.26 -17.87
C ALA A 265 1.51 18.50 -18.63
N ASN A 266 2.28 19.51 -18.24
CA ASN A 266 3.61 19.74 -18.81
C ASN A 266 4.61 18.64 -18.40
N ALA A 267 4.50 18.12 -17.19
CA ALA A 267 5.33 17.01 -16.72
C ALA A 267 5.05 15.72 -17.51
N TRP A 268 3.79 15.45 -17.85
CA TRP A 268 3.40 14.34 -18.73
C TRP A 268 4.13 14.41 -20.08
N GLY A 269 4.33 15.59 -20.62
CA GLY A 269 5.05 15.78 -21.90
C GLY A 269 6.50 15.25 -21.92
N ALA A 270 7.06 14.87 -20.78
CA ALA A 270 8.36 14.19 -20.71
C ALA A 270 8.27 12.69 -21.06
N TYR A 271 7.10 12.07 -20.91
CA TYR A 271 6.84 10.65 -21.14
C TYR A 271 6.51 10.37 -22.62
N GLN A 272 7.45 10.63 -23.51
CA GLN A 272 7.24 10.54 -24.96
C GLN A 272 7.08 9.11 -25.47
N THR A 273 7.60 8.12 -24.76
CA THR A 273 7.45 6.70 -25.09
C THR A 273 6.10 6.13 -24.63
N GLN A 274 5.42 6.80 -23.73
CA GLN A 274 4.05 6.45 -23.34
C GLN A 274 3.10 6.91 -24.44
N ASP A 275 1.93 6.30 -24.52
CA ASP A 275 0.90 6.77 -25.42
C ASP A 275 0.48 8.19 -24.98
N ASP A 276 0.44 9.13 -25.94
CA ASP A 276 -0.13 10.41 -25.61
C ASP A 276 -1.65 10.22 -25.44
N PHE A 277 -2.30 11.05 -24.64
CA PHE A 277 -3.76 11.00 -24.50
C PHE A 277 -4.50 11.14 -25.85
N GLY A 278 -3.76 11.23 -26.98
CA GLY A 278 -4.26 11.36 -28.34
C GLY A 278 -5.04 12.67 -28.58
N ASP A 279 -5.58 13.26 -27.51
CA ASP A 279 -6.33 14.51 -27.50
C ASP A 279 -5.82 15.40 -26.34
N PRO A 280 -5.26 16.57 -26.62
CA PRO A 280 -4.84 17.54 -25.61
C PRO A 280 -5.96 17.92 -24.62
N LYS A 281 -7.23 17.77 -25.02
CA LYS A 281 -8.37 18.01 -24.15
C LYS A 281 -8.48 16.93 -23.07
N LEU A 282 -8.25 15.67 -23.42
CA LEU A 282 -8.28 14.56 -22.44
C LEU A 282 -7.19 14.74 -21.39
N LEU A 283 -5.97 15.07 -21.79
CA LEU A 283 -4.89 15.38 -20.88
C LEU A 283 -5.24 16.53 -19.93
N LYS A 284 -5.83 17.60 -20.49
CA LYS A 284 -6.26 18.75 -19.70
C LYS A 284 -7.35 18.36 -18.71
N ASP A 285 -8.39 17.67 -19.16
CA ASP A 285 -9.51 17.24 -18.34
C ASP A 285 -9.00 16.32 -17.19
N PHE A 286 -8.08 15.39 -17.48
CA PHE A 286 -7.42 14.57 -16.48
C PHE A 286 -6.62 15.41 -15.46
N ALA A 287 -5.78 16.30 -15.93
CA ALA A 287 -4.94 17.14 -15.07
C ALA A 287 -5.74 18.13 -14.19
N GLU A 288 -6.94 18.53 -14.62
CA GLU A 288 -7.83 19.42 -13.87
C GLU A 288 -8.70 18.66 -12.84
N MET A 289 -8.75 17.32 -12.89
CA MET A 289 -9.49 16.56 -11.88
C MET A 289 -8.89 16.78 -10.48
N PRO A 290 -9.73 16.92 -9.45
CA PRO A 290 -9.25 16.96 -8.08
C PRO A 290 -8.51 15.67 -7.70
N ILE A 291 -7.37 15.82 -7.03
CA ILE A 291 -6.64 14.67 -6.48
C ILE A 291 -7.32 14.24 -5.20
N ARG A 292 -7.83 13.02 -5.18
CA ARG A 292 -8.49 12.40 -4.04
C ARG A 292 -7.62 11.31 -3.47
N LEU A 293 -7.33 11.42 -2.17
CA LEU A 293 -6.57 10.41 -1.46
C LEU A 293 -7.50 9.61 -0.54
N ILE A 294 -7.17 8.34 -0.36
CA ILE A 294 -7.87 7.44 0.56
C ILE A 294 -6.95 7.23 1.75
N LEU A 295 -7.39 7.60 2.95
CA LEU A 295 -6.59 7.34 4.15
C LEU A 295 -6.54 5.83 4.42
N GLY A 296 -5.39 5.20 4.24
CA GLY A 296 -5.10 3.82 4.62
C GLY A 296 -5.02 3.67 6.14
N LYS A 297 -3.93 4.13 6.72
CA LYS A 297 -3.67 4.12 8.17
C LYS A 297 -3.22 5.49 8.64
N SER A 298 -3.56 5.81 9.90
CA SER A 298 -3.00 6.93 10.63
C SER A 298 -2.62 6.48 12.04
N LEU A 299 -1.37 6.70 12.42
CA LEU A 299 -0.85 6.47 13.77
C LEU A 299 -0.88 7.76 14.61
N VAL A 300 -1.42 8.83 14.07
CA VAL A 300 -1.55 10.14 14.71
C VAL A 300 -2.99 10.62 14.64
N GLY A 301 -3.32 11.64 15.43
CA GLY A 301 -4.64 12.28 15.36
C GLY A 301 -4.86 12.97 14.01
N GLY A 302 -6.09 13.43 13.81
CA GLY A 302 -6.53 14.16 12.63
C GLY A 302 -7.86 13.63 12.09
N LYS A 303 -8.46 14.38 11.19
CA LYS A 303 -9.69 13.98 10.50
C LYS A 303 -9.33 13.10 9.31
N VAL A 304 -10.20 12.17 8.95
CA VAL A 304 -10.00 11.34 7.74
C VAL A 304 -9.84 12.21 6.49
N THR A 305 -10.66 13.25 6.36
CA THR A 305 -10.65 14.21 5.23
C THR A 305 -9.79 15.45 5.48
N GLY A 306 -9.03 15.47 6.59
CA GLY A 306 -8.09 16.54 6.90
C GLY A 306 -6.83 16.48 6.03
N ASP A 307 -6.04 17.54 6.06
CA ASP A 307 -4.77 17.57 5.35
C ASP A 307 -3.88 16.38 5.72
N VAL A 308 -3.09 15.87 4.76
CA VAL A 308 -2.26 14.69 4.98
C VAL A 308 -1.29 14.87 6.15
N PHE A 309 -0.83 16.09 6.42
CA PHE A 309 0.06 16.41 7.54
C PHE A 309 -0.66 16.74 8.85
N GLU A 310 -2.01 16.80 8.87
CA GLU A 310 -2.78 17.04 10.09
C GLU A 310 -2.42 16.03 11.19
N GLY A 311 -2.09 16.52 12.38
CA GLY A 311 -1.72 15.69 13.52
C GLY A 311 -0.29 15.15 13.51
N ILE A 312 0.50 15.40 12.47
CA ILE A 312 1.89 14.99 12.42
C ILE A 312 2.73 15.95 13.28
N THR A 313 3.45 15.36 14.24
CA THR A 313 4.44 16.05 15.05
C THR A 313 5.83 15.52 14.73
N PRO A 314 6.90 16.29 14.95
CA PRO A 314 8.28 15.83 14.72
C PRO A 314 8.72 14.67 15.62
N ASN A 315 7.93 14.31 16.63
CA ASN A 315 8.28 13.27 17.58
C ASN A 315 8.19 11.87 16.94
N PRO A 316 9.19 10.99 17.16
CA PRO A 316 9.15 9.63 16.66
C PRO A 316 7.99 8.85 17.30
N ILE A 317 7.36 7.96 16.51
CA ILE A 317 6.35 7.02 16.97
C ILE A 317 7.04 5.70 17.29
N SER A 318 6.69 5.09 18.42
CA SER A 318 7.16 3.74 18.74
C SER A 318 6.55 2.72 17.79
N TYR A 319 7.33 1.71 17.41
CA TYR A 319 6.84 0.60 16.61
C TYR A 319 5.68 -0.10 17.30
N VAL A 320 4.61 -0.28 16.56
CA VAL A 320 3.44 -1.05 16.99
C VAL A 320 3.35 -2.27 16.05
N ARG A 321 3.43 -3.47 16.61
CA ARG A 321 3.29 -4.69 15.82
C ARG A 321 1.91 -4.71 15.15
N PRO A 322 1.83 -4.92 13.83
CA PRO A 322 0.56 -5.03 13.14
C PRO A 322 -0.29 -6.16 13.76
N ARG A 323 -1.56 -5.88 13.97
CA ARG A 323 -2.54 -6.89 14.36
C ARG A 323 -3.04 -7.57 13.09
N GLY A 324 -3.33 -8.85 13.11
CA GLY A 324 -4.02 -9.48 12.00
C GLY A 324 -3.29 -10.62 11.29
N TYR A 325 -2.07 -10.94 11.70
CA TYR A 325 -1.41 -12.17 11.25
C TYR A 325 -1.97 -13.44 11.93
N GLU A 326 -2.81 -13.26 12.94
CA GLU A 326 -3.50 -14.37 13.59
C GLU A 326 -4.87 -14.56 12.95
N PRO A 327 -5.19 -15.75 12.44
CA PRO A 327 -6.52 -16.01 11.89
C PRO A 327 -7.54 -15.85 13.02
N LEU A 328 -8.47 -14.91 12.83
CA LEU A 328 -9.62 -14.77 13.74
C LEU A 328 -10.69 -15.77 13.33
N PRO A 329 -11.25 -16.56 14.25
CA PRO A 329 -12.43 -17.37 13.98
C PRO A 329 -13.57 -16.50 13.46
N ARG A 330 -14.13 -16.86 12.31
CA ARG A 330 -15.15 -16.03 11.64
C ARG A 330 -16.51 -16.66 11.57
N GLY A 331 -16.65 -17.88 12.09
CA GLY A 331 -17.86 -18.66 11.97
C GLY A 331 -18.11 -19.14 10.53
N VAL A 332 -19.37 -19.30 10.16
CA VAL A 332 -19.77 -19.71 8.81
C VAL A 332 -19.91 -18.47 7.92
N GLY A 333 -19.40 -18.53 6.68
CA GLY A 333 -19.42 -17.36 5.80
C GLY A 333 -19.27 -17.68 4.32
N LEU A 334 -19.51 -16.66 3.49
CA LEU A 334 -19.30 -16.68 2.05
C LEU A 334 -18.39 -15.53 1.69
N GLU A 335 -17.34 -15.80 0.93
CA GLU A 335 -16.36 -14.82 0.47
C GLU A 335 -16.07 -15.01 -1.03
N LEU A 336 -15.61 -13.95 -1.70
CA LEU A 336 -14.99 -14.09 -3.01
C LEU A 336 -13.62 -14.75 -2.84
N GLY A 337 -13.31 -15.68 -3.72
CA GLY A 337 -12.04 -16.37 -3.78
C GLY A 337 -11.03 -15.69 -4.73
N GLY A 338 -9.96 -16.39 -5.09
CA GLY A 338 -8.96 -15.93 -6.03
C GLY A 338 -8.31 -14.60 -5.60
N PRO A 339 -8.11 -13.65 -6.52
CA PRO A 339 -7.50 -12.36 -6.20
C PRO A 339 -8.23 -11.59 -5.10
N TRP A 340 -9.56 -11.68 -5.05
CA TRP A 340 -10.33 -11.00 -4.01
C TRP A 340 -10.09 -11.56 -2.61
N ALA A 341 -9.84 -12.86 -2.47
CA ALA A 341 -9.47 -13.45 -1.18
C ALA A 341 -8.13 -12.93 -0.68
N PHE A 342 -7.17 -12.72 -1.59
CA PHE A 342 -5.90 -12.08 -1.27
C PHE A 342 -6.12 -10.67 -0.70
N TYR A 343 -6.90 -9.81 -1.38
CA TYR A 343 -7.16 -8.46 -0.90
C TYR A 343 -7.81 -8.44 0.48
N HIS A 344 -8.81 -9.27 0.70
CA HIS A 344 -9.47 -9.36 2.00
C HIS A 344 -8.51 -9.83 3.12
N ALA A 345 -7.65 -10.80 2.83
CA ALA A 345 -6.63 -11.25 3.77
C ALA A 345 -5.60 -10.15 4.06
N PHE A 346 -5.13 -9.47 3.01
CA PHE A 346 -4.20 -8.37 3.08
C PHE A 346 -4.77 -7.21 3.92
N TRP A 347 -5.98 -6.75 3.62
CA TRP A 347 -6.60 -5.65 4.36
C TRP A 347 -6.75 -5.97 5.84
N ARG A 348 -7.08 -7.20 6.18
CA ARG A 348 -7.17 -7.62 7.59
C ARG A 348 -5.82 -7.65 8.28
N ALA A 349 -4.82 -8.20 7.61
CA ALA A 349 -3.47 -8.27 8.14
C ALA A 349 -2.88 -6.87 8.43
N HIS A 350 -3.33 -5.87 7.68
CA HIS A 350 -2.82 -4.51 7.76
C HIS A 350 -3.78 -3.49 8.40
N ASP A 351 -4.82 -3.94 9.11
CA ASP A 351 -5.82 -3.09 9.76
C ASP A 351 -6.56 -2.11 8.81
N LEU A 352 -6.76 -2.53 7.56
CA LEU A 352 -7.45 -1.77 6.51
C LEU A 352 -8.91 -2.20 6.33
N ASN A 353 -9.54 -2.72 7.39
CA ASN A 353 -10.86 -3.38 7.33
C ASN A 353 -12.01 -2.49 6.82
N ARG A 354 -11.80 -1.18 6.74
CA ARG A 354 -12.78 -0.24 6.17
C ARG A 354 -12.77 -0.19 4.64
N LEU A 355 -11.68 -0.62 3.98
CA LEU A 355 -11.57 -0.52 2.51
C LEU A 355 -12.61 -1.37 1.77
N PRO A 356 -12.96 -2.60 2.23
CA PRO A 356 -14.02 -3.40 1.59
C PRO A 356 -15.39 -2.72 1.54
N ASP A 357 -15.64 -1.78 2.44
CA ASP A 357 -16.94 -1.10 2.53
C ASP A 357 -17.04 0.10 1.55
N LEU A 358 -15.94 0.49 0.92
CA LEU A 358 -15.90 1.67 0.05
C LEU A 358 -16.48 1.40 -1.34
N TYR A 359 -16.30 0.18 -1.85
CA TYR A 359 -16.80 -0.21 -3.18
C TYR A 359 -16.94 -1.74 -3.28
N ALA A 360 -17.82 -2.16 -4.18
CA ALA A 360 -17.94 -3.57 -4.52
C ALA A 360 -16.75 -4.03 -5.39
N PRO A 361 -16.29 -5.29 -5.26
CA PRO A 361 -15.35 -5.87 -6.21
C PRO A 361 -15.89 -5.78 -7.65
N GLU A 362 -14.99 -5.52 -8.60
CA GLU A 362 -15.33 -5.29 -10.00
C GLU A 362 -14.66 -6.29 -10.93
N ALA A 363 -15.29 -6.54 -12.08
CA ALA A 363 -14.77 -7.34 -13.16
C ALA A 363 -15.31 -6.86 -14.50
N GLN A 364 -14.65 -7.26 -15.60
CA GLN A 364 -15.11 -7.00 -16.96
C GLN A 364 -15.35 -8.29 -17.72
N VAL A 365 -16.30 -8.29 -18.63
CA VAL A 365 -16.58 -9.42 -19.50
C VAL A 365 -17.16 -8.96 -20.83
N ALA A 366 -16.78 -9.62 -21.93
CA ALA A 366 -17.39 -9.37 -23.24
C ALA A 366 -18.83 -9.93 -23.29
N PRO A 367 -19.75 -9.36 -24.08
CA PRO A 367 -21.07 -9.93 -24.33
C PRO A 367 -20.99 -11.38 -24.83
N GLY A 368 -21.67 -12.30 -24.15
CA GLY A 368 -21.57 -13.74 -24.44
C GLY A 368 -20.24 -14.40 -24.05
N GLY A 369 -19.30 -13.64 -23.49
CA GLY A 369 -18.04 -14.16 -22.95
C GLY A 369 -18.25 -14.95 -21.65
N THR A 370 -17.14 -15.43 -21.10
CA THR A 370 -17.16 -16.22 -19.86
C THR A 370 -16.41 -15.46 -18.77
N LEU A 371 -17.08 -15.24 -17.64
CA LEU A 371 -16.46 -14.72 -16.42
C LEU A 371 -16.31 -15.86 -15.41
N TRP A 372 -15.10 -16.02 -14.89
CA TRP A 372 -14.79 -16.98 -13.83
C TRP A 372 -14.92 -16.29 -12.47
N VAL A 373 -15.82 -16.79 -11.62
CA VAL A 373 -16.06 -16.21 -10.29
C VAL A 373 -15.77 -17.27 -9.23
N PRO A 374 -14.62 -17.20 -8.58
CA PRO A 374 -14.31 -18.07 -7.47
C PRO A 374 -15.03 -17.60 -6.20
N LEU A 375 -15.65 -18.51 -5.49
CA LEU A 375 -16.23 -18.29 -4.17
C LEU A 375 -15.57 -19.22 -3.16
N ILE A 376 -15.56 -18.82 -1.90
CA ILE A 376 -15.15 -19.65 -0.76
C ILE A 376 -16.29 -19.70 0.23
N ILE A 377 -16.79 -20.93 0.46
CA ILE A 377 -17.73 -21.22 1.54
C ILE A 377 -16.91 -21.68 2.74
N ARG A 378 -16.95 -20.95 3.86
CA ARG A 378 -16.16 -21.23 5.04
C ARG A 378 -17.02 -21.71 6.20
N ASN A 379 -16.47 -22.65 6.95
CA ASN A 379 -17.05 -23.15 8.18
C ASN A 379 -15.98 -23.23 9.29
N ASP A 380 -15.84 -22.17 10.07
CA ASP A 380 -14.90 -22.10 11.20
C ASP A 380 -15.55 -22.65 12.51
N THR A 381 -16.67 -23.37 12.42
CA THR A 381 -17.34 -23.96 13.59
C THR A 381 -16.83 -25.38 13.88
N GLU A 382 -17.11 -25.88 15.08
CA GLU A 382 -16.72 -27.21 15.55
C GLU A 382 -17.48 -28.37 14.88
N THR A 383 -18.50 -28.07 14.07
CA THR A 383 -19.36 -29.11 13.47
C THR A 383 -19.48 -28.91 11.96
N PRO A 384 -19.60 -29.99 11.17
CA PRO A 384 -19.91 -29.89 9.74
C PRO A 384 -21.22 -29.13 9.50
N ARG A 385 -21.27 -28.35 8.42
CA ARG A 385 -22.45 -27.57 8.04
C ARG A 385 -22.91 -27.88 6.63
N GLN A 386 -24.24 -27.92 6.45
CA GLN A 386 -24.87 -27.94 5.15
C GLN A 386 -25.19 -26.49 4.77
N ILE A 387 -24.62 -26.05 3.65
CA ILE A 387 -24.71 -24.65 3.22
C ILE A 387 -25.34 -24.59 1.84
N THR A 388 -26.44 -23.86 1.72
CA THR A 388 -27.10 -23.60 0.45
C THR A 388 -26.60 -22.31 -0.15
N LEU A 389 -26.08 -22.36 -1.38
CA LEU A 389 -25.66 -21.21 -2.17
C LEU A 389 -26.77 -20.79 -3.12
N ARG A 390 -27.18 -19.54 -3.10
CA ARG A 390 -28.14 -18.94 -4.02
C ARG A 390 -27.50 -17.76 -4.76
N SER A 391 -27.97 -17.54 -6.00
CA SER A 391 -27.50 -16.39 -6.80
C SER A 391 -28.67 -15.48 -7.15
N ALA A 392 -28.39 -14.18 -7.28
CA ALA A 392 -29.23 -13.20 -7.93
C ALA A 392 -28.45 -12.61 -9.10
N LEU A 393 -28.80 -13.08 -10.28
CA LEU A 393 -28.19 -12.66 -11.53
C LEU A 393 -29.18 -11.82 -12.34
N PRO A 394 -28.68 -10.88 -13.19
CA PRO A 394 -29.54 -10.18 -14.13
C PRO A 394 -30.26 -11.12 -15.08
N ALA A 395 -31.39 -10.70 -15.64
CA ALA A 395 -32.18 -11.51 -16.54
C ALA A 395 -31.38 -11.97 -17.78
N GLY A 396 -31.45 -13.26 -18.09
CA GLY A 396 -30.78 -13.87 -19.23
C GLY A 396 -29.29 -14.22 -18.98
N TRP A 397 -28.75 -13.91 -17.81
CA TRP A 397 -27.41 -14.37 -17.40
C TRP A 397 -27.48 -15.86 -16.98
N MET A 398 -26.43 -16.60 -17.27
CA MET A 398 -26.34 -18.01 -16.93
C MET A 398 -25.18 -18.26 -15.95
N GLN A 399 -25.40 -19.23 -15.07
CA GLN A 399 -24.38 -19.68 -14.10
C GLN A 399 -24.17 -21.19 -14.24
N LYS A 400 -22.93 -21.62 -14.12
CA LYS A 400 -22.56 -23.04 -13.95
C LYS A 400 -21.47 -23.16 -12.88
N PRO A 401 -21.43 -24.23 -12.08
CA PRO A 401 -22.53 -25.23 -11.93
C PRO A 401 -23.76 -24.59 -11.29
N ASP A 402 -24.89 -25.25 -11.44
CA ASP A 402 -26.16 -24.94 -10.78
C ASP A 402 -26.32 -25.65 -9.43
N THR A 403 -25.29 -26.33 -8.96
CA THR A 403 -25.21 -26.93 -7.63
C THR A 403 -25.41 -25.85 -6.54
N THR A 404 -26.36 -26.13 -5.65
CA THR A 404 -26.73 -25.15 -4.60
C THR A 404 -26.38 -25.61 -3.18
N LEU A 405 -26.15 -26.92 -2.95
CA LEU A 405 -25.93 -27.47 -1.62
C LEU A 405 -24.52 -28.02 -1.48
N TYR A 406 -23.84 -27.55 -0.44
CA TYR A 406 -22.46 -27.91 -0.10
C TYR A 406 -22.36 -28.41 1.33
N SER A 407 -21.65 -29.52 1.54
CA SER A 407 -21.31 -30.03 2.88
C SER A 407 -19.88 -29.58 3.21
N VAL A 408 -19.72 -28.71 4.19
CA VAL A 408 -18.41 -28.19 4.60
C VAL A 408 -18.06 -28.72 5.96
N ALA A 409 -16.91 -29.40 6.07
CA ALA A 409 -16.45 -29.96 7.33
C ALA A 409 -16.18 -28.87 8.38
N ALA A 410 -16.03 -29.28 9.64
CA ALA A 410 -15.62 -28.38 10.71
C ALA A 410 -14.22 -27.82 10.43
N HIS A 411 -14.02 -26.52 10.70
CA HIS A 411 -12.76 -25.79 10.49
C HIS A 411 -12.21 -25.91 9.05
N ASP A 412 -13.11 -25.98 8.05
CA ASP A 412 -12.75 -26.17 6.65
C ASP A 412 -13.39 -25.10 5.76
N SER A 413 -12.91 -25.03 4.52
CA SER A 413 -13.42 -24.16 3.48
C SER A 413 -13.64 -24.92 2.20
N TRP A 414 -14.75 -24.66 1.53
CA TRP A 414 -15.09 -25.29 0.26
C TRP A 414 -14.96 -24.26 -0.88
N PRO A 415 -14.01 -24.42 -1.81
CA PRO A 415 -13.90 -23.56 -2.97
C PRO A 415 -14.97 -23.92 -4.01
N VAL A 416 -15.66 -22.92 -4.53
CA VAL A 416 -16.65 -23.05 -5.59
C VAL A 416 -16.20 -22.19 -6.77
N GLN A 417 -15.97 -22.81 -7.91
CA GLN A 417 -15.68 -22.08 -9.14
C GLN A 417 -16.97 -21.94 -9.95
N LEU A 418 -17.44 -20.72 -10.09
CA LEU A 418 -18.58 -20.41 -10.95
C LEU A 418 -18.11 -19.93 -12.33
N THR A 419 -18.84 -20.33 -13.35
CA THR A 419 -18.76 -19.80 -14.71
C THR A 419 -20.00 -18.98 -14.97
N ILE A 420 -19.85 -17.70 -15.23
CA ILE A 420 -20.94 -16.76 -15.50
C ILE A 420 -20.89 -16.33 -16.96
N THR A 421 -21.99 -16.38 -17.64
CA THR A 421 -22.14 -15.92 -19.03
C THR A 421 -23.19 -14.82 -19.07
N PRO A 422 -22.85 -13.58 -19.46
CA PRO A 422 -23.81 -12.50 -19.61
C PRO A 422 -24.74 -12.76 -20.79
N ALA A 423 -25.93 -12.19 -20.72
CA ALA A 423 -26.84 -12.21 -21.88
C ALA A 423 -26.19 -11.42 -23.04
N ALA A 424 -26.33 -11.97 -24.27
CA ALA A 424 -25.73 -11.34 -25.45
C ALA A 424 -26.31 -9.95 -25.79
N SER A 425 -27.47 -9.61 -25.23
CA SER A 425 -28.12 -8.30 -25.36
C SER A 425 -27.54 -7.21 -24.44
N HIS A 426 -26.77 -7.56 -23.41
CA HIS A 426 -26.13 -6.60 -22.52
C HIS A 426 -24.84 -6.09 -23.14
N LYS A 427 -24.72 -4.78 -23.27
CA LYS A 427 -23.55 -4.10 -23.82
C LYS A 427 -23.33 -2.80 -23.06
N ASP A 428 -22.05 -2.51 -22.77
CA ASP A 428 -21.61 -1.26 -22.17
C ASP A 428 -22.41 -0.84 -20.93
N THR A 429 -22.66 -1.81 -20.04
CA THR A 429 -23.46 -1.59 -18.83
C THR A 429 -22.90 -2.33 -17.64
N TRP A 430 -22.89 -1.64 -16.53
CA TRP A 430 -22.59 -2.22 -15.23
C TRP A 430 -23.76 -3.06 -14.69
N GLN A 431 -23.45 -4.24 -14.20
CA GLN A 431 -24.40 -5.16 -13.60
C GLN A 431 -23.90 -5.63 -12.23
N ASN A 432 -24.82 -5.78 -11.27
CA ASN A 432 -24.49 -6.38 -9.97
C ASN A 432 -24.89 -7.84 -9.95
N LEU A 433 -23.94 -8.71 -9.69
CA LEU A 433 -24.13 -10.13 -9.46
C LEU A 433 -23.99 -10.39 -7.96
N SER A 434 -24.97 -11.07 -7.37
CA SER A 434 -24.91 -11.35 -5.93
C SER A 434 -25.14 -12.83 -5.64
N TRP A 435 -24.39 -13.32 -4.66
CA TRP A 435 -24.54 -14.67 -4.11
C TRP A 435 -24.77 -14.59 -2.61
N TYR A 436 -25.59 -15.48 -2.09
CA TYR A 436 -25.84 -15.62 -0.66
C TYR A 436 -25.72 -17.05 -0.23
N ALA A 437 -25.12 -17.27 0.93
CA ALA A 437 -25.07 -18.54 1.59
C ALA A 437 -26.11 -18.60 2.73
N GLU A 438 -26.76 -19.71 2.85
CA GLU A 438 -27.76 -20.01 3.90
C GLU A 438 -27.37 -21.29 4.62
N ALA A 439 -27.38 -21.27 5.94
CA ALA A 439 -27.26 -22.45 6.79
C ALA A 439 -28.37 -22.45 7.83
N ASP A 440 -28.99 -23.62 8.07
CA ASP A 440 -30.08 -23.77 9.04
C ASP A 440 -31.25 -22.76 8.79
N GLY A 441 -31.50 -22.42 7.53
CA GLY A 441 -32.54 -21.46 7.12
C GLY A 441 -32.21 -19.98 7.38
N GLN A 442 -30.97 -19.69 7.81
CA GLN A 442 -30.51 -18.32 8.05
C GLN A 442 -29.44 -17.92 7.03
N LYS A 443 -29.50 -16.68 6.57
CA LYS A 443 -28.44 -16.08 5.73
C LYS A 443 -27.18 -15.89 6.57
N ILE A 444 -26.09 -16.53 6.15
CA ILE A 444 -24.80 -16.53 6.83
C ILE A 444 -23.76 -15.64 6.16
N GLY A 445 -24.02 -15.19 4.96
CA GLY A 445 -23.13 -14.31 4.22
C GLY A 445 -23.66 -13.98 2.84
N SER A 446 -23.14 -12.92 2.26
CA SER A 446 -23.40 -12.54 0.86
C SER A 446 -22.18 -11.84 0.28
N VAL A 447 -21.98 -12.03 -1.01
CA VAL A 447 -21.00 -11.33 -1.82
C VAL A 447 -21.66 -10.71 -3.02
N THR A 448 -21.18 -9.56 -3.44
CA THR A 448 -21.62 -8.89 -4.66
C THR A 448 -20.39 -8.58 -5.50
N LEU A 449 -20.49 -8.89 -6.79
CA LEU A 449 -19.51 -8.55 -7.81
C LEU A 449 -20.17 -7.60 -8.80
N ARG A 450 -19.56 -6.46 -9.03
CA ARG A 450 -19.99 -5.49 -10.03
C ARG A 450 -19.29 -5.82 -11.35
N VAL A 451 -20.03 -6.03 -12.41
CA VAL A 451 -19.50 -6.50 -13.69
C VAL A 451 -19.84 -5.49 -14.79
N ASP A 452 -18.81 -5.04 -15.48
CA ASP A 452 -18.94 -4.24 -16.70
C ASP A 452 -19.00 -5.16 -17.92
N VAL A 453 -20.03 -5.01 -18.75
CA VAL A 453 -20.17 -5.77 -20.00
C VAL A 453 -19.72 -4.88 -21.15
N VAL A 454 -18.49 -5.05 -21.60
CA VAL A 454 -17.83 -4.18 -22.59
C VAL A 454 -17.84 -4.78 -23.98
N SER A 455 -18.24 -3.96 -25.00
CA SER A 455 -18.35 -4.43 -26.37
C SER A 455 -17.03 -4.46 -27.14
N ASN A 456 -16.08 -3.64 -26.75
CA ASN A 456 -14.74 -3.59 -27.36
C ASN A 456 -13.81 -4.43 -26.52
N GLY A 457 -13.05 -5.29 -27.19
CA GLY A 457 -12.19 -6.28 -26.51
C GLY A 457 -11.45 -5.67 -25.33
N LEU A 458 -11.36 -6.50 -24.28
CA LEU A 458 -10.58 -6.18 -23.09
C LEU A 458 -9.20 -5.65 -23.53
N PRO A 459 -8.68 -4.59 -22.93
CA PRO A 459 -7.28 -4.25 -23.10
C PRO A 459 -6.45 -5.50 -22.80
N GLN A 460 -5.61 -5.89 -23.74
CA GLN A 460 -4.72 -7.04 -23.63
C GLN A 460 -3.59 -6.73 -22.70
#